data_f0fdab6595efdfc1db949bf6d80a003e
#
_entry.id   f0fdab6595efdfc1db949bf6d80a003e
#
_cell.length_a   1.000
_cell.length_b   1.000
_cell.length_c   1.000
_cell.angle_alpha   90.00
_cell.angle_beta   90.00
_cell.angle_gamma   90.00
#
_symmetry.space_group_name_H-M   'P 1'
#
loop_
_entity.id
_entity.type
_entity.pdbx_description
1 polymer ?
#
loop_
_entity_poly.entity_id
_entity_poly.type
_entity_poly.pdbx_seq_one_letter_code
_entity_poly.pdbx_strand_id
1 'polypeptide(L)'
;MEDNFNKHLGNKLKLRRLALGLTQTKVAKAINVTFQQIQKYEKGTNGVSSIRLLQLSNYLKVPINYFFEDFSEYLTNIEKSKEGHMNINYNFIIKLYSELNNDQKIKLSRILQTTVTPITKVIWYN
;
A
#
# COMPACT_ATOMS: atom_id res chain seq x y z
N MET A 1 -10.57 14.76 7.51
CA MET A 1 -9.16 14.36 7.69
C MET A 1 -9.03 12.92 8.22
N GLU A 2 -9.78 12.56 9.24
CA GLU A 2 -9.73 11.21 9.82
C GLU A 2 -10.06 10.12 8.80
N ASP A 3 -11.13 10.28 8.04
CA ASP A 3 -11.51 9.32 7.00
C ASP A 3 -10.45 9.20 5.91
N ASN A 4 -9.83 10.31 5.53
CA ASN A 4 -8.77 10.31 4.53
C ASN A 4 -7.51 9.61 5.05
N PHE A 5 -7.19 9.80 6.32
CA PHE A 5 -6.07 9.11 6.95
C PHE A 5 -6.32 7.61 7.02
N ASN A 6 -7.52 7.20 7.43
CA ASN A 6 -7.87 5.78 7.52
C ASN A 6 -7.80 5.10 6.15
N LYS A 7 -8.24 5.77 5.10
CA LYS A 7 -8.14 5.26 3.73
C LYS A 7 -6.69 5.14 3.28
N HIS A 8 -5.87 6.14 3.57
CA HIS A 8 -4.44 6.10 3.26
C HIS A 8 -3.75 4.93 3.97
N LEU A 9 -3.97 4.81 5.27
CA LEU A 9 -3.39 3.74 6.08
C LEU A 9 -3.85 2.37 5.59
N GLY A 10 -5.14 2.23 5.31
CA GLY A 10 -5.70 0.99 4.78
C GLY A 10 -5.09 0.61 3.43
N ASN A 11 -4.86 1.57 2.57
CA ASN A 11 -4.20 1.35 1.28
C ASN A 11 -2.74 0.92 1.46
N LYS A 12 -2.01 1.55 2.37
CA LYS A 12 -0.63 1.16 2.71
C LYS A 12 -0.57 -0.27 3.23
N LEU A 13 -1.50 -0.64 4.10
CA LEU A 13 -1.64 -2.00 4.61
C LEU A 13 -1.88 -3.00 3.47
N LYS A 14 -2.84 -2.72 2.61
CA LYS A 14 -3.18 -3.59 1.48
C LYS A 14 -2.01 -3.78 0.53
N LEU A 15 -1.34 -2.69 0.14
CA LEU A 15 -0.22 -2.74 -0.78
C LEU A 15 0.94 -3.57 -0.21
N ARG A 16 1.27 -3.38 1.06
CA ARG A 16 2.34 -4.16 1.69
C ARG A 16 1.98 -5.63 1.80
N ARG A 17 0.73 -5.92 2.20
CA ARG A 17 0.23 -7.28 2.26
C ARG A 17 0.35 -7.99 0.91
N LEU A 18 -0.11 -7.32 -0.15
CA LEU A 18 -0.02 -7.87 -1.52
C LEU A 18 1.41 -8.05 -1.97
N ALA A 19 2.29 -7.09 -1.65
CA ALA A 19 3.72 -7.18 -1.99
C ALA A 19 4.39 -8.40 -1.36
N LEU A 20 3.95 -8.80 -0.16
CA LEU A 20 4.46 -9.98 0.52
C LEU A 20 3.74 -11.27 0.12
N GLY A 21 2.74 -11.19 -0.74
CA GLY A 21 1.96 -12.36 -1.17
C GLY A 21 1.05 -12.93 -0.09
N LEU A 22 0.65 -12.10 0.88
CA LEU A 22 -0.17 -12.54 2.01
C LEU A 22 -1.65 -12.34 1.73
N THR A 23 -2.48 -13.26 2.24
CA THR A 23 -3.94 -13.10 2.23
C THR A 23 -4.40 -12.26 3.41
N GLN A 24 -5.59 -11.70 3.30
CA GLN A 24 -6.21 -11.00 4.43
C GLN A 24 -6.40 -11.93 5.64
N THR A 25 -6.73 -13.19 5.39
CA THR A 25 -6.89 -14.20 6.45
C THR A 25 -5.58 -14.44 7.21
N LYS A 26 -4.46 -14.52 6.50
CA LYS A 26 -3.15 -14.70 7.15
C LYS A 26 -2.80 -13.52 8.04
N VAL A 27 -3.02 -12.31 7.56
CA VAL A 27 -2.78 -11.11 8.36
C VAL A 27 -3.68 -11.07 9.58
N ALA A 28 -4.96 -11.39 9.40
CA ALA A 28 -5.93 -11.44 10.51
C ALA A 28 -5.50 -12.40 11.60
N LYS A 29 -5.08 -13.61 11.24
CA LYS A 29 -4.58 -14.59 12.20
C LYS A 29 -3.32 -14.10 12.92
N ALA A 30 -2.42 -13.45 12.21
CA ALA A 30 -1.15 -13.00 12.77
C ALA A 30 -1.33 -11.97 13.89
N ILE A 31 -2.33 -11.11 13.80
CA ILE A 31 -2.61 -10.08 14.82
C ILE A 31 -3.86 -10.39 15.64
N ASN A 32 -4.40 -11.59 15.49
CA ASN A 32 -5.55 -12.08 16.27
C ASN A 32 -6.79 -11.18 16.15
N VAL A 33 -7.14 -10.86 14.92
CA VAL A 33 -8.40 -10.17 14.59
C VAL A 33 -9.17 -10.99 13.56
N THR A 34 -10.40 -10.59 13.27
CA THR A 34 -11.22 -11.27 12.27
C THR A 34 -10.80 -10.85 10.85
N PHE A 35 -11.11 -11.69 9.89
CA PHE A 35 -10.94 -11.39 8.47
C PHE A 35 -11.69 -10.10 8.09
N GLN A 36 -12.93 -9.96 8.58
CA GLN A 36 -13.75 -8.78 8.35
C GLN A 36 -13.09 -7.51 8.89
N GLN A 37 -12.38 -7.61 10.00
CA GLN A 37 -11.68 -6.46 10.57
C GLN A 37 -10.54 -6.01 9.65
N ILE A 38 -9.79 -6.94 9.08
CA ILE A 38 -8.74 -6.60 8.09
C ILE A 38 -9.37 -5.94 6.86
N GLN A 39 -10.49 -6.45 6.36
CA GLN A 39 -11.19 -5.82 5.25
C GLN A 39 -11.57 -4.37 5.57
N LYS A 40 -12.09 -4.11 6.76
CA LYS A 40 -12.46 -2.76 7.21
C LYS A 40 -11.24 -1.84 7.31
N TYR A 41 -10.12 -2.35 7.82
CA TYR A 41 -8.87 -1.59 7.86
C TYR A 41 -8.42 -1.20 6.45
N GLU A 42 -8.42 -2.15 5.53
CA GLU A 42 -7.94 -1.90 4.16
C GLU A 42 -8.86 -0.95 3.38
N LYS A 43 -10.15 -0.97 3.66
CA LYS A 43 -11.11 -0.04 3.06
C LYS A 43 -11.09 1.34 3.71
N GLY A 44 -10.50 1.46 4.90
CA GLY A 44 -10.49 2.70 5.66
C GLY A 44 -11.82 3.03 6.34
N THR A 45 -12.71 2.05 6.48
CA THR A 45 -13.99 2.24 7.18
C THR A 45 -13.84 2.26 8.70
N ASN A 46 -12.78 1.61 9.21
CA ASN A 46 -12.39 1.65 10.62
C ASN A 46 -10.95 2.12 10.74
N GLY A 47 -10.69 2.92 11.78
CA GLY A 47 -9.32 3.26 12.16
C GLY A 47 -8.61 2.06 12.78
N VAL A 48 -7.29 2.09 12.75
CA VAL A 48 -6.44 1.06 13.35
C VAL A 48 -5.87 1.62 14.65
N SER A 49 -6.06 0.88 15.76
CA SER A 49 -5.48 1.29 17.04
C SER A 49 -3.95 1.25 16.99
N SER A 50 -3.30 2.00 17.86
CA SER A 50 -1.83 2.06 17.89
C SER A 50 -1.22 0.68 18.17
N ILE A 51 -1.84 -0.13 19.04
CA ILE A 51 -1.33 -1.47 19.32
C ILE A 51 -1.45 -2.39 18.09
N ARG A 52 -2.57 -2.30 17.36
CA ARG A 52 -2.77 -3.09 16.14
C ARG A 52 -1.81 -2.63 15.04
N LEU A 53 -1.57 -1.33 14.94
CA LEU A 53 -0.63 -0.78 13.99
C LEU A 53 0.79 -1.29 14.25
N LEU A 54 1.19 -1.36 15.51
CA LEU A 54 2.48 -1.92 15.90
C LEU A 54 2.58 -3.40 15.53
N GLN A 55 1.54 -4.16 15.80
CA GLN A 55 1.50 -5.58 15.43
C GLN A 55 1.59 -5.78 13.92
N LEU A 56 0.87 -4.95 13.15
CA LEU A 56 0.94 -4.99 11.69
C LEU A 56 2.33 -4.63 11.19
N SER A 57 2.96 -3.59 11.73
CA SER A 57 4.30 -3.19 11.32
C SER A 57 5.31 -4.31 11.56
N ASN A 58 5.24 -4.97 12.70
CA ASN A 58 6.12 -6.10 13.02
C ASN A 58 5.89 -7.29 12.08
N TYR A 59 4.64 -7.65 11.86
CA TYR A 59 4.31 -8.79 11.00
C TYR A 59 4.66 -8.55 9.55
N LEU A 60 4.37 -7.35 9.05
CA LEU A 60 4.61 -6.98 7.65
C LEU A 60 6.04 -6.51 7.40
N LYS A 61 6.87 -6.46 8.45
CA LYS A 61 8.30 -6.10 8.38
C LYS A 61 8.53 -4.71 7.78
N VAL A 62 7.78 -3.75 8.27
CA VAL A 62 7.96 -2.34 7.93
C VAL A 62 8.06 -1.53 9.21
N PRO A 63 8.79 -0.40 9.21
CA PRO A 63 8.75 0.51 10.36
C PRO A 63 7.36 1.13 10.49
N ILE A 64 6.98 1.51 11.70
CA ILE A 64 5.63 2.03 11.94
C ILE A 64 5.34 3.30 11.12
N ASN A 65 6.35 4.12 10.87
CA ASN A 65 6.18 5.33 10.07
C ASN A 65 5.85 5.05 8.59
N TYR A 66 6.05 3.82 8.11
CA TYR A 66 5.60 3.41 6.77
C TYR A 66 4.14 3.77 6.52
N PHE A 67 3.27 3.55 7.52
CA PHE A 67 1.84 3.78 7.38
C PHE A 67 1.47 5.27 7.30
N PHE A 68 2.38 6.14 7.73
CA PHE A 68 2.17 7.58 7.73
C PHE A 68 2.86 8.30 6.56
N GLU A 69 3.75 7.62 5.87
CA GLU A 69 4.49 8.19 4.75
C GLU A 69 3.54 8.54 3.60
N ASP A 70 3.87 9.63 2.92
CA ASP A 70 3.18 10.07 1.71
C ASP A 70 1.71 10.49 1.93
N PHE A 71 1.30 10.74 3.16
CA PHE A 71 -0.08 11.15 3.44
C PHE A 71 -0.43 12.48 2.77
N SER A 72 0.50 13.43 2.77
CA SER A 72 0.30 14.73 2.09
C SER A 72 0.09 14.56 0.58
N GLU A 73 0.85 13.67 -0.04
CA GLU A 73 0.70 13.35 -1.47
C GLU A 73 -0.63 12.67 -1.76
N TYR A 74 -1.05 11.77 -0.87
CA TYR A 74 -2.34 11.10 -0.98
C TYR A 74 -3.49 12.11 -0.97
N LEU A 75 -3.46 13.08 -0.06
CA LEU A 75 -4.47 14.14 0.00
C LEU A 75 -4.49 14.98 -1.28
N THR A 76 -3.33 15.35 -1.79
CA THR A 76 -3.20 16.10 -3.04
C THR A 76 -3.81 15.33 -4.22
N ASN A 77 -3.55 14.02 -4.29
CA ASN A 77 -4.08 13.17 -5.35
C ASN A 77 -5.61 13.03 -5.28
N ILE A 78 -6.18 12.97 -4.09
CA ILE A 78 -7.64 12.95 -3.91
C ILE A 78 -8.24 14.24 -4.44
N GLU A 79 -7.67 15.39 -4.13
CA GLU A 79 -8.14 16.68 -4.61
C GLU A 79 -8.10 16.76 -6.14
N LYS A 80 -7.00 16.31 -6.74
CA LYS A 80 -6.86 16.25 -8.20
C LYS A 80 -7.89 15.32 -8.84
N SER A 81 -8.17 14.18 -8.21
CA SER A 81 -9.19 13.25 -8.70
C SER A 81 -10.58 13.87 -8.65
N LYS A 82 -10.89 14.66 -7.62
CA LYS A 82 -12.16 15.39 -7.52
C LYS A 82 -12.29 16.44 -8.62
N GLU A 83 -11.18 16.98 -9.09
CA GLU A 83 -11.14 17.93 -10.20
C GLU A 83 -11.24 17.26 -11.57
N GLY A 84 -11.41 15.94 -11.62
CA GLY A 84 -11.56 15.19 -12.85
C GLY A 84 -10.25 14.80 -13.52
N HIS A 85 -9.14 14.96 -12.86
CA HIS A 85 -7.82 14.57 -13.36
C HIS A 85 -7.36 13.25 -12.76
N MET A 86 -7.20 12.24 -13.62
CA MET A 86 -6.52 11.01 -13.21
C MET A 86 -5.02 11.22 -13.33
N ASN A 87 -4.40 11.68 -12.26
CA ASN A 87 -2.95 11.79 -12.20
C ASN A 87 -2.39 10.58 -11.47
N ILE A 88 -1.61 9.78 -12.20
CA ILE A 88 -0.81 8.71 -11.58
C ILE A 88 0.38 9.39 -10.94
N ASN A 89 0.55 9.20 -9.62
CA ASN A 89 1.72 9.72 -8.92
C ASN A 89 2.89 8.75 -9.14
N TYR A 90 3.71 9.05 -10.13
CA TYR A 90 4.88 8.23 -10.47
C TYR A 90 5.89 8.17 -9.33
N ASN A 91 6.06 9.23 -8.56
CA ASN A 91 6.98 9.23 -7.42
C ASN A 91 6.53 8.23 -6.36
N PHE A 92 5.23 8.16 -6.09
CA PHE A 92 4.65 7.19 -5.15
C PHE A 92 4.90 5.76 -5.63
N ILE A 93 4.67 5.49 -6.91
CA ILE A 93 4.89 4.17 -7.51
C ILE A 93 6.37 3.78 -7.45
N ILE A 94 7.27 4.70 -7.79
CA ILE A 94 8.72 4.47 -7.74
C ILE A 94 9.15 4.16 -6.30
N LYS A 95 8.62 4.90 -5.33
CA LYS A 95 8.92 4.67 -3.92
C LYS A 95 8.44 3.29 -3.45
N LEU A 96 7.22 2.90 -3.79
CA LEU A 96 6.71 1.57 -3.49
C LEU A 96 7.60 0.48 -4.11
N TYR A 97 8.00 0.67 -5.37
CA TYR A 97 8.89 -0.26 -6.05
C TYR A 97 10.25 -0.37 -5.34
N SER A 98 10.81 0.75 -4.89
CA SER A 98 12.10 0.75 -4.20
C SER A 98 12.07 0.02 -2.85
N GLU A 99 10.90 -0.09 -2.22
CA GLU A 99 10.72 -0.82 -0.97
C GLU A 99 10.64 -2.33 -1.15
N LEU A 100 10.48 -2.82 -2.37
CA LEU A 100 10.40 -4.24 -2.66
C LEU A 100 11.78 -4.90 -2.59
N ASN A 101 11.82 -6.17 -2.21
CA ASN A 101 13.04 -6.96 -2.35
C ASN A 101 13.23 -7.36 -3.83
N ASN A 102 14.38 -7.97 -4.14
CA ASN A 102 14.72 -8.31 -5.52
C ASN A 102 13.71 -9.28 -6.14
N ASP A 103 13.25 -10.30 -5.42
CA ASP A 103 12.27 -11.24 -5.93
C ASP A 103 10.94 -10.58 -6.24
N GLN A 104 10.49 -9.69 -5.37
CA GLN A 104 9.25 -8.93 -5.56
C GLN A 104 9.36 -8.00 -6.77
N LYS A 105 10.50 -7.32 -6.92
CA LYS A 105 10.78 -6.46 -8.08
C LYS A 105 10.71 -7.24 -9.39
N ILE A 106 11.33 -8.41 -9.42
CA ILE A 106 11.31 -9.28 -10.60
C ILE A 106 9.90 -9.71 -10.95
N LYS A 107 9.12 -10.16 -9.95
CA LYS A 107 7.73 -10.56 -10.15
C LYS A 107 6.87 -9.42 -10.68
N LEU A 108 7.02 -8.23 -10.08
CA LEU A 108 6.29 -7.04 -10.52
C LEU A 108 6.66 -6.65 -11.94
N SER A 109 7.95 -6.66 -12.28
CA SER A 109 8.43 -6.33 -13.62
C SER A 109 7.86 -7.29 -14.67
N ARG A 110 7.75 -8.58 -14.38
CA ARG A 110 7.15 -9.56 -15.28
C ARG A 110 5.67 -9.27 -15.52
N ILE A 111 4.92 -8.91 -14.46
CA ILE A 111 3.51 -8.53 -14.58
C ILE A 111 3.36 -7.30 -15.46
N LEU A 112 4.18 -6.27 -15.22
CA LEU A 112 4.14 -5.02 -15.98
C LEU A 112 4.54 -5.20 -17.44
N GLN A 113 5.48 -6.09 -17.72
CA GLN A 113 5.88 -6.40 -19.10
C GLN A 113 4.73 -6.98 -19.93
N THR A 114 3.84 -7.75 -19.30
CA THR A 114 2.70 -8.34 -19.99
C THR A 114 1.54 -7.37 -20.17
N THR A 115 1.50 -6.28 -19.40
CA THR A 115 0.35 -5.38 -19.36
C THR A 115 0.65 -3.99 -19.91
N VAL A 116 1.82 -3.38 -19.57
CA VAL A 116 2.13 -1.98 -19.91
C VAL A 116 3.61 -1.85 -20.27
N THR A 117 3.94 -2.04 -21.54
CA THR A 117 5.30 -2.02 -22.05
C THR A 117 6.08 -0.71 -21.81
N PRO A 118 5.51 0.50 -22.03
CA PRO A 118 6.29 1.74 -21.81
C PRO A 118 6.70 1.97 -20.36
N ILE A 119 5.87 1.59 -19.42
CA ILE A 119 6.16 1.75 -17.99
C ILE A 119 7.26 0.78 -17.55
N THR A 120 7.26 -0.44 -18.08
CA THR A 120 8.30 -1.41 -17.76
C THR A 120 9.67 -0.96 -18.21
N LYS A 121 9.78 -0.29 -19.34
CA LYS A 121 11.06 0.26 -19.80
C LYS A 121 11.62 1.29 -18.83
N VAL A 122 10.79 2.18 -18.32
CA VAL A 122 11.22 3.20 -17.35
C VAL A 122 11.69 2.55 -16.05
N ILE A 123 10.99 1.54 -15.57
CA ILE A 123 11.33 0.82 -14.33
C ILE A 123 12.62 0.00 -14.51
N TRP A 124 12.81 -0.64 -15.65
CA TRP A 124 13.98 -1.47 -15.92
C TRP A 124 15.29 -0.68 -15.94
N TYR A 125 15.28 0.54 -16.48
CA TYR A 125 16.51 1.31 -16.73
C TYR A 125 16.82 2.33 -15.63
N ASN A 126 15.94 2.46 -14.66
CA ASN A 126 16.13 3.31 -13.50
C ASN A 126 16.27 2.51 -12.21
#